data_bd55e2119c89172a1ff4f3775ee991b4
#
_entry.id   bd55e2119c89172a1ff4f3775ee991b4
#
_cell.length_a   1.000
_cell.length_b   1.000
_cell.length_c   1.000
_cell.angle_alpha   90.00
_cell.angle_beta   90.00
_cell.angle_gamma   90.00
#
_symmetry.space_group_name_H-M   'P 1'
#
loop_
_entity.id
_entity.type
_entity.pdbx_description
1 polymer ?
#
loop_
_entity_poly.entity_id
_entity_poly.type
_entity_poly.pdbx_seq_one_letter_code
_entity_poly.pdbx_strand_id
1 'polypeptide(L)'
;MSFRTVCTTLGASLELNFFRVCNPARPTTIQDWLQERINAVAASISDIRLLLRVKSLPKSSESRRVFITGGTGYIGSALIPILLERDHRVRVLVRPGSKAKLPAACEVVSGDALDANTYRQVIRPSDTFIHLVGVPHPSPAKGAQFRAVDMVSGREAISACAELGMRHFIYLSVAHPAPLRIMKDYIAVRAECEQMIQERHLNATIIRPWYVLGPGHRWPYLLLPFYKVCEWLPFTRAGALRLGLVTLEQLILALVQAVESPIQGTRVVGVPEIRSAALNLPREITRQTA
;
A
#
# COMPACT_ATOMS: atom_id res chain seq x y z
N MET A 1 -19.47 -23.65 -21.56
CA MET A 1 -19.39 -23.06 -20.20
C MET A 1 -18.45 -21.88 -20.25
N SER A 2 -18.93 -20.69 -19.94
CA SER A 2 -18.14 -19.46 -20.07
C SER A 2 -17.14 -19.35 -18.93
N PHE A 3 -15.91 -18.91 -19.22
CA PHE A 3 -14.82 -18.66 -18.26
C PHE A 3 -15.25 -17.74 -17.08
N ARG A 4 -16.25 -16.89 -17.30
CA ARG A 4 -16.89 -16.08 -16.26
C ARG A 4 -17.49 -16.90 -15.11
N THR A 5 -18.11 -18.05 -15.41
CA THR A 5 -18.78 -18.89 -14.41
C THR A 5 -17.79 -19.64 -13.53
N VAL A 6 -16.67 -20.11 -14.09
CA VAL A 6 -15.63 -20.83 -13.34
C VAL A 6 -14.89 -19.90 -12.35
N CYS A 7 -14.55 -18.69 -12.77
CA CYS A 7 -13.92 -17.71 -11.88
C CYS A 7 -14.84 -17.26 -10.73
N THR A 8 -16.15 -17.15 -10.98
CA THR A 8 -17.10 -16.70 -9.94
C THR A 8 -17.32 -17.77 -8.88
N THR A 9 -17.40 -19.05 -9.29
CA THR A 9 -17.69 -20.15 -8.36
C THR A 9 -16.48 -20.55 -7.51
N LEU A 10 -15.28 -20.55 -8.10
CA LEU A 10 -14.03 -20.81 -7.36
C LEU A 10 -13.68 -19.67 -6.41
N GLY A 11 -13.91 -18.42 -6.81
CA GLY A 11 -13.68 -17.25 -5.95
C GLY A 11 -14.60 -17.23 -4.73
N ALA A 12 -15.89 -17.48 -4.91
CA ALA A 12 -16.86 -17.46 -3.80
C ALA A 12 -16.65 -18.59 -2.78
N SER A 13 -16.27 -19.79 -3.23
CA SER A 13 -16.00 -20.92 -2.33
C SER A 13 -14.68 -20.78 -1.56
N LEU A 14 -13.67 -20.18 -2.17
CA LEU A 14 -12.39 -19.88 -1.52
C LEU A 14 -12.53 -18.73 -0.51
N GLU A 15 -13.35 -17.72 -0.78
CA GLU A 15 -13.55 -16.60 0.14
C GLU A 15 -14.36 -16.99 1.39
N LEU A 16 -15.38 -17.86 1.30
CA LEU A 16 -16.17 -18.32 2.45
C LEU A 16 -15.34 -19.11 3.48
N ASN A 17 -14.37 -19.89 3.04
CA ASN A 17 -13.41 -20.54 3.94
C ASN A 17 -12.36 -19.58 4.49
N PHE A 18 -12.07 -18.48 3.80
CA PHE A 18 -11.08 -17.47 4.17
C PHE A 18 -11.49 -16.67 5.42
N PHE A 19 -12.78 -16.31 5.57
CA PHE A 19 -13.28 -15.56 6.73
C PHE A 19 -13.14 -16.32 8.06
N ARG A 20 -13.00 -17.64 8.04
CA ARG A 20 -12.78 -18.45 9.25
C ARG A 20 -11.33 -18.44 9.75
N VAL A 21 -10.36 -18.12 8.89
CA VAL A 21 -8.92 -18.20 9.20
C VAL A 21 -8.32 -16.88 9.71
N CYS A 22 -9.01 -15.76 9.52
CA CYS A 22 -8.46 -14.41 9.79
C CYS A 22 -8.84 -13.78 11.13
N ASN A 23 -9.32 -14.55 12.11
CA ASN A 23 -9.52 -14.03 13.46
C ASN A 23 -8.36 -14.52 14.37
N PRO A 24 -7.40 -13.66 14.77
CA PRO A 24 -6.32 -14.08 15.64
C PRO A 24 -6.85 -14.25 17.07
N ALA A 25 -7.41 -15.41 17.38
CA ALA A 25 -7.49 -15.87 18.74
C ALA A 25 -6.05 -16.06 19.27
N ARG A 26 -5.82 -15.84 20.56
CA ARG A 26 -4.52 -16.07 21.22
C ARG A 26 -4.00 -17.48 20.87
N PRO A 27 -2.69 -17.65 20.65
CA PRO A 27 -2.13 -18.95 20.33
C PRO A 27 -2.53 -19.97 21.41
N THR A 28 -3.29 -20.95 21.03
CA THR A 28 -3.84 -21.96 21.94
C THR A 28 -3.02 -23.24 21.95
N THR A 29 -2.06 -23.38 21.01
CA THR A 29 -1.22 -24.57 20.87
C THR A 29 0.25 -24.19 20.68
N ILE A 30 1.16 -25.15 20.98
CA ILE A 30 2.60 -25.02 20.71
C ILE A 30 2.86 -24.78 19.21
N GLN A 31 2.03 -25.35 18.34
CA GLN A 31 2.13 -25.15 16.90
C GLN A 31 1.81 -23.70 16.51
N ASP A 32 0.79 -23.09 17.10
CA ASP A 32 0.45 -21.69 16.86
C ASP A 32 1.58 -20.76 17.34
N TRP A 33 2.15 -21.03 18.50
CA TRP A 33 3.29 -20.30 19.03
C TRP A 33 4.53 -20.41 18.15
N LEU A 34 4.86 -21.61 17.68
CA LEU A 34 5.97 -21.83 16.74
C LEU A 34 5.74 -21.11 15.42
N GLN A 35 4.51 -21.16 14.89
CA GLN A 35 4.15 -20.50 13.65
C GLN A 35 4.25 -18.97 13.78
N GLU A 36 3.84 -18.41 14.92
CA GLU A 36 4.02 -16.98 15.21
C GLU A 36 5.48 -16.57 15.25
N ARG A 37 6.35 -17.39 15.87
CA ARG A 37 7.81 -17.18 15.92
C ARG A 37 8.44 -17.27 14.52
N ILE A 38 8.08 -18.27 13.74
CA ILE A 38 8.53 -18.42 12.35
C ILE A 38 8.10 -17.23 11.52
N ASN A 39 6.87 -16.75 11.70
CA ASN A 39 6.36 -15.57 11.00
C ASN A 39 7.12 -14.29 11.40
N ALA A 40 7.44 -14.12 12.68
CA ALA A 40 8.21 -12.98 13.17
C ALA A 40 9.65 -12.97 12.60
N VAL A 41 10.31 -14.14 12.55
CA VAL A 41 11.64 -14.28 11.95
C VAL A 41 11.60 -14.03 10.43
N ALA A 42 10.59 -14.57 9.74
CA ALA A 42 10.40 -14.33 8.31
C ALA A 42 10.13 -12.85 7.99
N ALA A 43 9.37 -12.14 8.86
CA ALA A 43 9.16 -10.71 8.77
C ALA A 43 10.49 -9.96 8.92
N SER A 44 11.28 -10.28 9.95
CA SER A 44 12.58 -9.66 10.18
C SER A 44 13.56 -9.84 9.01
N ILE A 45 13.59 -11.04 8.41
CA ILE A 45 14.42 -11.31 7.22
C ILE A 45 13.93 -10.48 6.02
N SER A 46 12.62 -10.36 5.84
CA SER A 46 12.03 -9.54 4.77
C SER A 46 12.38 -8.07 4.95
N ASP A 47 12.32 -7.56 6.17
CA ASP A 47 12.68 -6.18 6.50
C ASP A 47 14.17 -5.91 6.24
N ILE A 48 15.05 -6.84 6.61
CA ILE A 48 16.51 -6.74 6.34
C ILE A 48 16.77 -6.75 4.82
N ARG A 49 16.11 -7.62 4.06
CA ARG A 49 16.24 -7.64 2.59
C ARG A 49 15.77 -6.36 1.95
N LEU A 50 14.64 -5.82 2.41
CA LEU A 50 14.12 -4.54 1.93
C LEU A 50 15.13 -3.42 2.21
N LEU A 51 15.65 -3.33 3.43
CA LEU A 51 16.66 -2.34 3.82
C LEU A 51 17.94 -2.43 2.96
N LEU A 52 18.45 -3.64 2.73
CA LEU A 52 19.62 -3.87 1.88
C LEU A 52 19.37 -3.44 0.44
N ARG A 53 18.20 -3.76 -0.12
CA ARG A 53 17.82 -3.33 -1.47
C ARG A 53 17.62 -1.82 -1.58
N VAL A 54 17.01 -1.20 -0.60
CA VAL A 54 16.84 0.27 -0.60
C VAL A 54 18.18 0.99 -0.51
N LYS A 55 19.13 0.45 0.28
CA LYS A 55 20.50 1.00 0.37
C LYS A 55 21.26 0.93 -0.96
N SER A 56 20.95 -0.03 -1.83
CA SER A 56 21.57 -0.14 -3.16
C SER A 56 20.94 0.78 -4.21
N LEU A 57 19.80 1.41 -3.92
CA LEU A 57 19.24 2.44 -4.80
C LEU A 57 20.11 3.69 -4.80
N PRO A 58 20.32 4.34 -5.95
CA PRO A 58 20.91 5.65 -5.98
C PRO A 58 20.15 6.57 -5.01
N LYS A 59 20.86 7.22 -4.10
CA LYS A 59 20.22 8.13 -3.15
C LYS A 59 19.80 9.39 -3.89
N SER A 60 18.56 9.82 -3.70
CA SER A 60 18.15 11.14 -4.21
C SER A 60 19.04 12.20 -3.59
N SER A 61 19.49 13.15 -4.39
CA SER A 61 20.26 14.30 -3.92
C SER A 61 19.41 15.26 -3.08
N GLU A 62 18.10 15.11 -3.09
CA GLU A 62 17.16 16.05 -2.49
C GLU A 62 16.37 15.38 -1.36
N SER A 63 16.56 15.87 -0.14
CA SER A 63 15.76 15.49 1.03
C SER A 63 14.37 16.08 0.92
N ARG A 64 13.32 15.24 1.12
CA ARG A 64 11.91 15.65 1.10
C ARG A 64 11.35 15.73 2.51
N ARG A 65 10.40 16.64 2.71
CA ARG A 65 9.57 16.70 3.91
C ARG A 65 8.24 16.06 3.61
N VAL A 66 8.01 14.91 4.21
CA VAL A 66 6.87 14.03 3.89
C VAL A 66 5.87 14.03 5.03
N PHE A 67 4.62 14.36 4.74
CA PHE A 67 3.49 14.20 5.65
C PHE A 67 2.75 12.91 5.33
N ILE A 68 2.50 12.06 6.33
CA ILE A 68 1.89 10.73 6.13
C ILE A 68 0.64 10.58 6.98
N THR A 69 -0.48 10.26 6.35
CA THR A 69 -1.67 9.74 7.02
C THR A 69 -1.73 8.21 6.86
N GLY A 70 -2.16 7.51 7.92
CA GLY A 70 -2.14 6.04 7.94
C GLY A 70 -0.75 5.43 8.16
N GLY A 71 0.22 6.24 8.63
CA GLY A 71 1.61 5.81 8.88
C GLY A 71 1.77 4.70 9.93
N THR A 72 0.80 4.52 10.82
CA THR A 72 0.78 3.45 11.83
C THR A 72 0.23 2.12 11.31
N GLY A 73 -0.28 2.11 10.08
CA GLY A 73 -0.80 0.92 9.41
C GLY A 73 0.30 0.01 8.84
N TYR A 74 -0.12 -1.12 8.24
CA TYR A 74 0.76 -2.16 7.70
C TYR A 74 1.80 -1.62 6.70
N ILE A 75 1.38 -0.81 5.75
CA ILE A 75 2.28 -0.23 4.73
C ILE A 75 3.09 0.92 5.33
N GLY A 76 2.44 1.80 6.12
CA GLY A 76 3.10 2.96 6.70
C GLY A 76 4.24 2.59 7.66
N SER A 77 4.04 1.57 8.50
CA SER A 77 5.07 1.09 9.43
C SER A 77 6.32 0.54 8.72
N ALA A 78 6.16 -0.04 7.53
CA ALA A 78 7.28 -0.51 6.71
C ALA A 78 7.93 0.63 5.89
N LEU A 79 7.15 1.63 5.46
CA LEU A 79 7.64 2.74 4.64
C LEU A 79 8.48 3.74 5.44
N ILE A 80 8.02 4.10 6.63
CA ILE A 80 8.62 5.19 7.44
C ILE A 80 10.11 4.97 7.72
N PRO A 81 10.56 3.80 8.23
CA PRO A 81 11.99 3.56 8.46
C PRO A 81 12.83 3.77 7.20
N ILE A 82 12.31 3.35 6.05
CA ILE A 82 13.00 3.47 4.77
C ILE A 82 13.17 4.93 4.34
N LEU A 83 12.12 5.74 4.49
CA LEU A 83 12.19 7.18 4.18
C LEU A 83 13.21 7.90 5.07
N LEU A 84 13.26 7.55 6.37
CA LEU A 84 14.23 8.10 7.31
C LEU A 84 15.67 7.71 6.96
N GLU A 85 15.92 6.45 6.58
CA GLU A 85 17.24 5.98 6.12
C GLU A 85 17.72 6.66 4.84
N ARG A 86 16.76 7.20 4.05
CA ARG A 86 17.05 7.96 2.83
C ARG A 86 17.11 9.47 3.08
N ASP A 87 17.26 9.90 4.34
CA ASP A 87 17.38 11.28 4.81
C ASP A 87 16.13 12.15 4.54
N HIS A 88 14.96 11.54 4.31
CA HIS A 88 13.72 12.30 4.26
C HIS A 88 13.24 12.64 5.68
N ARG A 89 12.64 13.80 5.84
CA ARG A 89 11.99 14.20 7.10
C ARG A 89 10.55 13.75 7.09
N VAL A 90 10.17 12.91 8.04
CA VAL A 90 8.86 12.28 8.07
C VAL A 90 8.04 12.82 9.23
N ARG A 91 6.85 13.35 8.90
CA ARG A 91 5.82 13.77 9.83
C ARG A 91 4.61 12.84 9.68
N VAL A 92 4.12 12.28 10.76
CA VAL A 92 3.08 11.25 10.76
C VAL A 92 1.87 11.72 11.53
N LEU A 93 0.71 11.71 10.88
CA LEU A 93 -0.57 11.93 11.55
C LEU A 93 -0.97 10.69 12.34
N VAL A 94 -1.20 10.86 13.63
CA VAL A 94 -1.57 9.79 14.56
C VAL A 94 -2.83 10.21 15.32
N ARG A 95 -3.78 9.29 15.41
CA ARG A 95 -5.01 9.54 16.17
C ARG A 95 -4.70 9.74 17.66
N PRO A 96 -5.39 10.67 18.35
CA PRO A 96 -5.27 10.83 19.80
C PRO A 96 -5.41 9.49 20.53
N GLY A 97 -4.56 9.24 21.51
CA GLY A 97 -4.58 8.00 22.29
C GLY A 97 -4.03 6.75 21.58
N SER A 98 -3.51 6.86 20.35
CA SER A 98 -2.87 5.74 19.68
C SER A 98 -1.58 5.33 20.40
N LYS A 99 -1.44 4.01 20.63
CA LYS A 99 -0.22 3.41 21.22
C LYS A 99 0.78 2.95 20.14
N ALA A 100 0.66 3.45 18.92
CA ALA A 100 1.54 3.04 17.84
C ALA A 100 3.00 3.44 18.13
N LYS A 101 3.90 2.48 17.95
CA LYS A 101 5.34 2.71 18.07
C LYS A 101 5.86 3.18 16.72
N LEU A 102 6.31 4.43 16.66
CA LEU A 102 6.98 5.01 15.50
C LEU A 102 8.48 5.20 15.82
N PRO A 103 9.37 5.21 14.82
CA PRO A 103 10.77 5.57 15.01
C PRO A 103 10.91 6.95 15.67
N ALA A 104 11.86 7.11 16.59
CA ALA A 104 12.08 8.36 17.31
C ALA A 104 12.42 9.56 16.40
N ALA A 105 12.93 9.29 15.21
CA ALA A 105 13.25 10.33 14.21
C ALA A 105 12.01 10.85 13.46
N CYS A 106 10.81 10.27 13.69
CA CYS A 106 9.56 10.79 13.13
C CYS A 106 9.02 11.93 13.97
N GLU A 107 8.54 12.97 13.31
CA GLU A 107 7.68 13.96 13.95
C GLU A 107 6.24 13.43 14.01
N VAL A 108 5.69 13.31 15.21
CA VAL A 108 4.32 12.83 15.43
C VAL A 108 3.39 14.01 15.60
N VAL A 109 2.33 14.03 14.80
CA VAL A 109 1.24 15.02 14.86
C VAL A 109 -0.03 14.32 15.31
N SER A 110 -0.68 14.86 16.32
CA SER A 110 -1.99 14.35 16.80
C SER A 110 -3.12 14.97 15.97
N GLY A 111 -4.03 14.11 15.46
CA GLY A 111 -5.21 14.56 14.71
C GLY A 111 -6.01 13.37 14.16
N ASP A 112 -7.13 13.66 13.53
CA ASP A 112 -8.01 12.67 12.90
C ASP A 112 -7.95 12.80 11.37
N ALA A 113 -7.59 11.73 10.69
CA ALA A 113 -7.57 11.68 9.23
C ALA A 113 -8.96 11.89 8.58
N LEU A 114 -10.03 11.73 9.36
CA LEU A 114 -11.42 11.96 8.93
C LEU A 114 -11.86 13.43 9.02
N ASP A 115 -11.03 14.29 9.62
CA ASP A 115 -11.29 15.72 9.78
C ASP A 115 -10.01 16.53 9.53
N ALA A 116 -9.91 17.14 8.34
CA ALA A 116 -8.75 17.93 7.94
C ALA A 116 -8.49 19.15 8.85
N ASN A 117 -9.50 19.68 9.54
CA ASN A 117 -9.32 20.82 10.43
C ASN A 117 -8.38 20.50 11.59
N THR A 118 -8.29 19.23 12.00
CA THR A 118 -7.42 18.76 13.07
C THR A 118 -5.94 18.73 12.72
N TYR A 119 -5.58 18.73 11.42
CA TYR A 119 -4.18 18.60 10.98
C TYR A 119 -3.76 19.51 9.81
N ARG A 120 -4.69 20.22 9.17
CA ARG A 120 -4.41 21.07 8.00
C ARG A 120 -3.27 22.06 8.25
N GLN A 121 -3.25 22.73 9.40
CA GLN A 121 -2.25 23.74 9.73
C GLN A 121 -0.84 23.16 9.90
N VAL A 122 -0.74 21.88 10.25
CA VAL A 122 0.53 21.19 10.51
C VAL A 122 1.04 20.36 9.32
N ILE A 123 0.31 20.33 8.20
CA ILE A 123 0.81 19.73 6.96
C ILE A 123 2.08 20.47 6.50
N ARG A 124 2.04 21.79 6.49
CA ARG A 124 3.24 22.58 6.20
C ARG A 124 4.25 22.47 7.35
N PRO A 125 5.55 22.46 7.09
CA PRO A 125 6.23 22.77 5.83
C PRO A 125 6.49 21.55 4.92
N SER A 126 5.69 20.47 4.99
CA SER A 126 5.86 19.32 4.11
C SER A 126 5.62 19.68 2.64
N ASP A 127 6.40 19.08 1.75
CA ASP A 127 6.31 19.25 0.30
C ASP A 127 5.62 18.05 -0.40
N THR A 128 5.60 16.91 0.26
CA THR A 128 4.97 15.68 -0.22
C THR A 128 3.98 15.16 0.82
N PHE A 129 2.79 14.80 0.38
CA PHE A 129 1.76 14.18 1.22
C PHE A 129 1.49 12.75 0.76
N ILE A 130 1.54 11.79 1.67
CA ILE A 130 1.22 10.38 1.40
C ILE A 130 -0.05 9.98 2.15
N HIS A 131 -1.08 9.54 1.42
CA HIS A 131 -2.32 9.05 1.98
C HIS A 131 -2.39 7.52 1.94
N LEU A 132 -2.27 6.89 3.11
CA LEU A 132 -2.30 5.43 3.30
C LEU A 132 -3.49 4.97 4.16
N VAL A 133 -4.42 5.87 4.50
CA VAL A 133 -5.58 5.49 5.30
C VAL A 133 -6.51 4.59 4.50
N GLY A 134 -7.00 3.55 5.15
CA GLY A 134 -8.00 2.65 4.58
C GLY A 134 -8.43 1.60 5.57
N VAL A 135 -9.59 1.01 5.32
CA VAL A 135 -10.14 -0.08 6.12
C VAL A 135 -9.28 -1.33 5.93
N PRO A 136 -8.74 -1.92 7.02
CA PRO A 136 -7.92 -3.12 6.92
C PRO A 136 -8.75 -4.33 6.49
N HIS A 137 -8.12 -5.26 5.78
CA HIS A 137 -8.74 -6.50 5.30
C HIS A 137 -10.05 -6.22 4.55
N PRO A 138 -9.99 -5.57 3.38
CA PRO A 138 -11.19 -5.22 2.62
C PRO A 138 -12.01 -6.47 2.28
N SER A 139 -13.33 -6.37 2.48
CA SER A 139 -14.28 -7.44 2.18
C SER A 139 -15.60 -6.85 1.72
N PRO A 140 -16.44 -7.61 1.00
CA PRO A 140 -17.74 -7.14 0.51
C PRO A 140 -18.67 -6.60 1.61
N ALA A 141 -18.58 -7.18 2.81
CA ALA A 141 -19.39 -6.76 3.96
C ALA A 141 -19.03 -5.39 4.53
N LYS A 142 -17.91 -4.80 4.11
CA LYS A 142 -17.39 -3.53 4.64
C LYS A 142 -17.74 -2.31 3.78
N GLY A 143 -18.70 -2.40 2.87
CA GLY A 143 -19.07 -1.30 1.96
C GLY A 143 -19.33 0.02 2.68
N ALA A 144 -20.12 0.00 3.76
CA ALA A 144 -20.38 1.19 4.59
C ALA A 144 -19.10 1.75 5.24
N GLN A 145 -18.18 0.88 5.68
CA GLN A 145 -16.92 1.30 6.27
C GLN A 145 -15.99 1.97 5.24
N PHE A 146 -15.97 1.48 3.99
CA PHE A 146 -15.19 2.13 2.93
C PHE A 146 -15.68 3.56 2.68
N ARG A 147 -17.00 3.80 2.69
CA ARG A 147 -17.53 5.15 2.56
C ARG A 147 -17.25 6.01 3.80
N ALA A 148 -17.38 5.46 4.99
CA ALA A 148 -17.18 6.21 6.24
C ALA A 148 -15.70 6.52 6.52
N VAL A 149 -14.76 5.68 6.10
CA VAL A 149 -13.33 5.82 6.41
C VAL A 149 -12.53 6.20 5.16
N ASP A 150 -12.53 5.34 4.13
CA ASP A 150 -11.65 5.54 2.96
C ASP A 150 -12.06 6.78 2.15
N MET A 151 -13.37 6.95 1.91
CA MET A 151 -13.88 8.10 1.16
C MET A 151 -13.70 9.40 1.96
N VAL A 152 -14.09 9.40 3.24
CA VAL A 152 -14.02 10.62 4.06
C VAL A 152 -12.57 11.06 4.21
N SER A 153 -11.67 10.16 4.64
CA SER A 153 -10.26 10.50 4.82
C SER A 153 -9.58 10.91 3.51
N GLY A 154 -9.94 10.25 2.40
CA GLY A 154 -9.44 10.60 1.08
C GLY A 154 -9.85 12.00 0.66
N ARG A 155 -11.15 12.34 0.78
CA ARG A 155 -11.70 13.65 0.49
C ARG A 155 -11.05 14.75 1.33
N GLU A 156 -10.92 14.53 2.64
CA GLU A 156 -10.30 15.48 3.56
C GLU A 156 -8.84 15.74 3.20
N ALA A 157 -8.06 14.69 2.91
CA ALA A 157 -6.67 14.81 2.51
C ALA A 157 -6.51 15.53 1.16
N ILE A 158 -7.32 15.17 0.16
CA ILE A 158 -7.30 15.80 -1.18
C ILE A 158 -7.65 17.28 -1.09
N SER A 159 -8.72 17.64 -0.34
CA SER A 159 -9.14 19.03 -0.18
C SER A 159 -8.07 19.85 0.54
N ALA A 160 -7.52 19.36 1.64
CA ALA A 160 -6.45 20.05 2.37
C ALA A 160 -5.21 20.27 1.51
N CYS A 161 -4.81 19.24 0.73
CA CYS A 161 -3.65 19.36 -0.17
C CYS A 161 -3.88 20.37 -1.31
N ALA A 162 -5.10 20.39 -1.88
CA ALA A 162 -5.45 21.36 -2.93
C ALA A 162 -5.44 22.80 -2.40
N GLU A 163 -6.07 23.04 -1.24
CA GLU A 163 -6.11 24.37 -0.60
C GLU A 163 -4.72 24.89 -0.20
N LEU A 164 -3.82 24.00 0.23
CA LEU A 164 -2.46 24.37 0.61
C LEU A 164 -1.50 24.47 -0.59
N GLY A 165 -1.92 24.13 -1.81
CA GLY A 165 -1.05 24.05 -2.97
C GLY A 165 0.09 23.05 -2.75
N MET A 166 -0.24 21.83 -2.31
CA MET A 166 0.76 20.80 -2.03
C MET A 166 1.55 20.47 -3.29
N ARG A 167 2.88 20.40 -3.16
CA ARG A 167 3.79 20.17 -4.29
C ARG A 167 3.60 18.78 -4.92
N HIS A 168 3.36 17.76 -4.09
CA HIS A 168 3.14 16.40 -4.57
C HIS A 168 2.24 15.62 -3.62
N PHE A 169 1.24 14.92 -4.18
CA PHE A 169 0.32 14.04 -3.45
C PHE A 169 0.50 12.61 -3.89
N ILE A 170 0.70 11.68 -2.97
CA ILE A 170 0.81 10.25 -3.24
C ILE A 170 -0.41 9.55 -2.65
N TYR A 171 -1.20 8.92 -3.51
CA TYR A 171 -2.42 8.22 -3.14
C TYR A 171 -2.27 6.73 -3.35
N LEU A 172 -2.47 5.95 -2.28
CA LEU A 172 -2.55 4.51 -2.38
C LEU A 172 -3.98 4.11 -2.75
N SER A 173 -4.18 3.68 -3.96
CA SER A 173 -5.44 3.24 -4.53
C SER A 173 -5.51 1.71 -4.64
N VAL A 174 -6.25 1.19 -5.61
CA VAL A 174 -6.38 -0.23 -5.94
C VAL A 174 -6.41 -0.41 -7.45
N ALA A 175 -5.89 -1.53 -7.94
CA ALA A 175 -5.94 -1.83 -9.37
C ALA A 175 -7.38 -2.00 -9.85
N HIS A 176 -7.76 -1.23 -10.87
CA HIS A 176 -9.06 -1.30 -11.53
C HIS A 176 -8.94 -1.02 -13.05
N PRO A 177 -9.91 -1.40 -13.90
CA PRO A 177 -11.10 -2.18 -13.56
C PRO A 177 -10.75 -3.62 -13.16
N ALA A 178 -11.52 -4.17 -12.23
CA ALA A 178 -11.40 -5.56 -11.79
C ALA A 178 -12.65 -6.36 -12.18
N PRO A 179 -12.51 -7.64 -12.60
CA PRO A 179 -13.64 -8.46 -13.04
C PRO A 179 -14.57 -8.88 -11.90
N LEU A 180 -14.10 -8.79 -10.65
CA LEU A 180 -14.83 -9.25 -9.48
C LEU A 180 -15.81 -8.17 -9.00
N ARG A 181 -17.12 -8.45 -9.15
CA ARG A 181 -18.18 -7.61 -8.61
C ARG A 181 -18.19 -7.53 -7.08
N ILE A 182 -17.50 -8.47 -6.44
CA ILE A 182 -17.47 -8.65 -4.98
C ILE A 182 -16.87 -7.44 -4.27
N MET A 183 -15.83 -6.79 -4.84
CA MET A 183 -15.15 -5.63 -4.26
C MET A 183 -15.58 -4.29 -4.88
N LYS A 184 -16.76 -4.24 -5.50
CA LYS A 184 -17.23 -3.05 -6.24
C LYS A 184 -17.24 -1.77 -5.40
N ASP A 185 -17.68 -1.84 -4.15
CA ASP A 185 -17.80 -0.67 -3.29
C ASP A 185 -16.43 -0.12 -2.86
N TYR A 186 -15.47 -1.01 -2.60
CA TYR A 186 -14.09 -0.64 -2.34
C TYR A 186 -13.44 0.04 -3.54
N ILE A 187 -13.58 -0.58 -4.73
CA ILE A 187 -13.04 -0.05 -5.98
C ILE A 187 -13.70 1.28 -6.33
N ALA A 188 -15.02 1.40 -6.17
CA ALA A 188 -15.75 2.64 -6.45
C ALA A 188 -15.25 3.81 -5.59
N VAL A 189 -15.09 3.60 -4.27
CA VAL A 189 -14.56 4.63 -3.36
C VAL A 189 -13.16 5.08 -3.77
N ARG A 190 -12.28 4.14 -4.13
CA ARG A 190 -10.93 4.49 -4.58
C ARG A 190 -10.95 5.26 -5.91
N ALA A 191 -11.80 4.85 -6.85
CA ALA A 191 -11.96 5.54 -8.14
C ALA A 191 -12.55 6.96 -7.97
N GLU A 192 -13.53 7.14 -7.08
CA GLU A 192 -14.07 8.46 -6.73
C GLU A 192 -12.98 9.40 -6.18
N CYS A 193 -12.12 8.90 -5.27
CA CYS A 193 -10.97 9.68 -4.78
C CYS A 193 -9.98 10.04 -5.89
N GLU A 194 -9.70 9.12 -6.81
CA GLU A 194 -8.83 9.40 -7.96
C GLU A 194 -9.41 10.46 -8.88
N GLN A 195 -10.72 10.43 -9.11
CA GLN A 195 -11.43 11.45 -9.87
C GLN A 195 -11.31 12.82 -9.18
N MET A 196 -11.50 12.89 -7.85
CA MET A 196 -11.32 14.13 -7.09
C MET A 196 -9.89 14.68 -7.19
N ILE A 197 -8.86 13.82 -7.18
CA ILE A 197 -7.46 14.24 -7.39
C ILE A 197 -7.30 14.94 -8.75
N GLN A 198 -7.91 14.38 -9.80
CA GLN A 198 -7.86 14.94 -11.16
C GLN A 198 -8.66 16.26 -11.25
N GLU A 199 -9.88 16.31 -10.71
CA GLU A 199 -10.73 17.51 -10.69
C GLU A 199 -10.10 18.69 -9.93
N ARG A 200 -9.32 18.39 -8.88
CA ARG A 200 -8.57 19.38 -8.10
C ARG A 200 -7.21 19.73 -8.71
N HIS A 201 -6.85 19.15 -9.85
CA HIS A 201 -5.58 19.35 -10.55
C HIS A 201 -4.34 19.18 -9.66
N LEU A 202 -4.39 18.21 -8.73
CA LEU A 202 -3.23 17.92 -7.89
C LEU A 202 -2.10 17.27 -8.69
N ASN A 203 -0.87 17.71 -8.44
CA ASN A 203 0.30 16.96 -8.86
C ASN A 203 0.38 15.68 -8.04
N ALA A 204 0.02 14.53 -8.64
CA ALA A 204 -0.19 13.33 -7.88
C ALA A 204 0.40 12.07 -8.52
N THR A 205 0.92 11.18 -7.68
CA THR A 205 1.21 9.79 -8.05
C THR A 205 0.18 8.87 -7.40
N ILE A 206 -0.63 8.21 -8.22
CA ILE A 206 -1.65 7.25 -7.81
C ILE A 206 -1.07 5.84 -7.95
N ILE A 207 -0.87 5.15 -6.83
CA ILE A 207 -0.32 3.80 -6.81
C ILE A 207 -1.46 2.80 -6.68
N ARG A 208 -1.58 1.90 -7.67
CA ARG A 208 -2.68 0.93 -7.80
C ARG A 208 -2.19 -0.52 -7.62
N PRO A 209 -1.85 -0.98 -6.41
CA PRO A 209 -1.62 -2.39 -6.16
C PRO A 209 -2.93 -3.17 -6.27
N TRP A 210 -2.82 -4.50 -6.46
CA TRP A 210 -3.97 -5.41 -6.28
C TRP A 210 -3.87 -6.07 -4.91
N TYR A 211 -3.31 -7.26 -4.82
CA TYR A 211 -3.01 -7.89 -3.54
C TYR A 211 -1.55 -7.66 -3.13
N VAL A 212 -1.34 -7.25 -1.89
CA VAL A 212 -0.01 -7.05 -1.33
C VAL A 212 0.38 -8.27 -0.50
N LEU A 213 1.41 -8.96 -0.95
CA LEU A 213 2.00 -10.11 -0.27
C LEU A 213 3.03 -9.63 0.75
N GLY A 214 2.97 -10.19 1.96
CA GLY A 214 3.96 -9.87 2.97
C GLY A 214 3.70 -10.61 4.29
N PRO A 215 4.47 -10.32 5.32
CA PRO A 215 4.28 -10.91 6.65
C PRO A 215 2.83 -10.71 7.12
N GLY A 216 2.19 -11.79 7.59
CA GLY A 216 0.78 -11.78 8.00
C GLY A 216 -0.26 -11.91 6.87
N HIS A 217 0.16 -11.82 5.59
CA HIS A 217 -0.74 -11.92 4.43
C HIS A 217 -0.24 -13.00 3.46
N ARG A 218 -0.23 -14.26 3.89
CA ARG A 218 0.39 -15.37 3.14
C ARG A 218 -0.57 -16.16 2.25
N TRP A 219 -1.89 -16.13 2.51
CA TRP A 219 -2.87 -16.90 1.75
C TRP A 219 -2.85 -16.63 0.22
N PRO A 220 -2.56 -15.39 -0.29
CA PRO A 220 -2.54 -15.17 -1.73
C PRO A 220 -1.40 -15.89 -2.45
N TYR A 221 -0.39 -16.44 -1.73
CA TYR A 221 0.63 -17.30 -2.33
C TYR A 221 0.01 -18.56 -3.00
N LEU A 222 -1.13 -19.04 -2.50
CA LEU A 222 -1.87 -20.15 -3.10
C LEU A 222 -2.42 -19.79 -4.49
N LEU A 223 -2.60 -18.50 -4.78
CA LEU A 223 -3.05 -18.01 -6.08
C LEU A 223 -1.92 -17.86 -7.11
N LEU A 224 -0.64 -17.90 -6.68
CA LEU A 224 0.49 -17.71 -7.59
C LEU A 224 0.50 -18.68 -8.79
N PRO A 225 0.28 -20.00 -8.63
CA PRO A 225 0.24 -20.91 -9.78
C PRO A 225 -0.86 -20.52 -10.77
N PHE A 226 -2.05 -20.17 -10.28
CA PHE A 226 -3.16 -19.72 -11.10
C PHE A 226 -2.82 -18.43 -11.87
N TYR A 227 -2.25 -17.42 -11.20
CA TYR A 227 -1.82 -16.19 -11.86
C TYR A 227 -0.76 -16.46 -12.92
N LYS A 228 0.21 -17.36 -12.66
CA LYS A 228 1.24 -17.74 -13.62
C LYS A 228 0.65 -18.37 -14.89
N VAL A 229 -0.33 -19.26 -14.74
CA VAL A 229 -1.06 -19.84 -15.88
C VAL A 229 -1.81 -18.74 -16.65
N CYS A 230 -2.50 -17.84 -15.95
CA CYS A 230 -3.22 -16.72 -16.58
C CYS A 230 -2.27 -15.70 -17.25
N GLU A 231 -1.08 -15.49 -16.73
CA GLU A 231 -0.05 -14.66 -17.38
C GLU A 231 0.53 -15.30 -18.65
N TRP A 232 0.52 -16.63 -18.72
CA TRP A 232 1.00 -17.38 -19.90
C TRP A 232 -0.03 -17.43 -21.04
N LEU A 233 -1.32 -17.46 -20.72
CA LEU A 233 -2.40 -17.52 -21.70
C LEU A 233 -2.66 -16.15 -22.35
N PRO A 234 -2.60 -16.01 -23.71
CA PRO A 234 -2.70 -14.70 -24.39
C PRO A 234 -3.98 -13.92 -24.04
N PHE A 235 -5.12 -14.61 -23.94
CA PHE A 235 -6.43 -13.99 -23.70
C PHE A 235 -6.62 -13.46 -22.28
N THR A 236 -5.86 -13.95 -21.31
CA THR A 236 -5.98 -13.55 -19.90
C THR A 236 -4.78 -12.73 -19.43
N ARG A 237 -3.70 -12.72 -20.22
CA ARG A 237 -2.41 -12.11 -19.85
C ARG A 237 -2.51 -10.66 -19.42
N ALA A 238 -3.21 -9.82 -20.19
CA ALA A 238 -3.34 -8.40 -19.88
C ALA A 238 -4.06 -8.16 -18.54
N GLY A 239 -5.12 -8.94 -18.27
CA GLY A 239 -5.84 -8.92 -17.00
C GLY A 239 -5.00 -9.43 -15.83
N ALA A 240 -4.28 -10.55 -16.03
CA ALA A 240 -3.43 -11.15 -15.01
C ALA A 240 -2.24 -10.26 -14.64
N LEU A 241 -1.62 -9.58 -15.61
CA LEU A 241 -0.54 -8.61 -15.36
C LEU A 241 -1.06 -7.41 -14.56
N ARG A 242 -2.24 -6.87 -14.92
CA ARG A 242 -2.84 -5.71 -14.24
C ARG A 242 -3.29 -6.02 -12.81
N LEU A 243 -3.83 -7.22 -12.56
CA LEU A 243 -4.35 -7.67 -11.28
C LEU A 243 -3.40 -8.63 -10.57
N GLY A 244 -2.14 -8.63 -10.94
CA GLY A 244 -1.13 -9.49 -10.36
C GLY A 244 -0.81 -9.13 -8.90
N LEU A 245 -0.24 -10.11 -8.21
CA LEU A 245 0.20 -9.95 -6.83
C LEU A 245 1.47 -9.10 -6.79
N VAL A 246 1.57 -8.22 -5.81
CA VAL A 246 2.79 -7.44 -5.51
C VAL A 246 3.29 -7.77 -4.13
N THR A 247 4.59 -7.73 -3.89
CA THR A 247 5.14 -7.88 -2.54
C THR A 247 5.11 -6.53 -1.82
N LEU A 248 5.09 -6.57 -0.48
CA LEU A 248 5.22 -5.36 0.32
C LEU A 248 6.49 -4.59 -0.06
N GLU A 249 7.61 -5.29 -0.27
CA GLU A 249 8.87 -4.72 -0.71
C GLU A 249 8.74 -3.94 -2.03
N GLN A 250 8.11 -4.54 -3.05
CA GLN A 250 7.87 -3.87 -4.34
C GLN A 250 7.02 -2.60 -4.18
N LEU A 251 5.98 -2.67 -3.34
CA LEU A 251 5.12 -1.53 -3.05
C LEU A 251 5.88 -0.41 -2.32
N ILE A 252 6.69 -0.75 -1.31
CA ILE A 252 7.51 0.23 -0.58
C ILE A 252 8.50 0.91 -1.52
N LEU A 253 9.19 0.15 -2.38
CA LEU A 253 10.10 0.72 -3.37
C LEU A 253 9.40 1.67 -4.34
N ALA A 254 8.19 1.32 -4.80
CA ALA A 254 7.39 2.20 -5.66
C ALA A 254 6.97 3.49 -4.93
N LEU A 255 6.61 3.39 -3.64
CA LEU A 255 6.30 4.56 -2.80
C LEU A 255 7.52 5.47 -2.60
N VAL A 256 8.69 4.90 -2.31
CA VAL A 256 9.95 5.64 -2.19
C VAL A 256 10.29 6.36 -3.50
N GLN A 257 10.22 5.67 -4.63
CA GLN A 257 10.44 6.28 -5.95
C GLN A 257 9.46 7.42 -6.23
N ALA A 258 8.18 7.26 -5.83
CA ALA A 258 7.20 8.33 -5.96
C ALA A 258 7.57 9.57 -5.12
N VAL A 259 8.07 9.39 -3.90
CA VAL A 259 8.56 10.50 -3.04
C VAL A 259 9.74 11.22 -3.70
N GLU A 260 10.70 10.45 -4.22
CA GLU A 260 11.95 10.99 -4.78
C GLU A 260 11.79 11.56 -6.20
N SER A 261 10.71 11.19 -6.90
CA SER A 261 10.44 11.62 -8.28
C SER A 261 9.06 12.27 -8.38
N PRO A 262 8.85 13.45 -7.74
CA PRO A 262 7.59 14.17 -7.86
C PRO A 262 7.37 14.60 -9.32
N ILE A 263 6.10 14.64 -9.72
CA ILE A 263 5.72 14.97 -11.10
C ILE A 263 4.82 16.20 -11.16
N GLN A 264 4.71 16.77 -12.34
CA GLN A 264 3.65 17.72 -12.69
C GLN A 264 2.46 16.93 -13.29
N GLY A 265 1.25 17.27 -12.87
CA GLY A 265 0.04 16.55 -13.24
C GLY A 265 -0.14 15.22 -12.51
N THR A 266 -0.85 14.28 -13.10
CA THR A 266 -1.19 13.00 -12.46
C THR A 266 -0.53 11.82 -13.16
N ARG A 267 0.17 10.98 -12.42
CA ARG A 267 0.73 9.70 -12.86
C ARG A 267 0.06 8.53 -12.15
N VAL A 268 -0.30 7.51 -12.91
CA VAL A 268 -0.78 6.23 -12.36
C VAL A 268 0.35 5.20 -12.44
N VAL A 269 0.61 4.52 -11.33
CA VAL A 269 1.60 3.45 -11.20
C VAL A 269 0.83 2.15 -10.92
N GLY A 270 0.70 1.29 -11.90
CA GLY A 270 -0.01 0.02 -11.81
C GLY A 270 0.88 -1.13 -11.33
N VAL A 271 0.30 -2.34 -11.31
CA VAL A 271 1.01 -3.56 -10.87
C VAL A 271 2.29 -3.83 -11.65
N PRO A 272 2.34 -3.71 -13.00
CA PRO A 272 3.58 -3.92 -13.74
C PRO A 272 4.70 -2.97 -13.32
N GLU A 273 4.40 -1.69 -13.16
CA GLU A 273 5.35 -0.66 -12.74
C GLU A 273 5.81 -0.86 -11.29
N ILE A 274 4.89 -1.24 -10.38
CA ILE A 274 5.23 -1.58 -8.98
C ILE A 274 6.20 -2.77 -8.94
N ARG A 275 5.96 -3.80 -9.77
CA ARG A 275 6.86 -4.96 -9.87
C ARG A 275 8.23 -4.59 -10.46
N SER A 276 8.26 -3.69 -11.45
CA SER A 276 9.51 -3.23 -12.09
C SER A 276 10.32 -2.30 -11.19
N ALA A 277 9.71 -1.61 -10.25
CA ALA A 277 10.42 -0.79 -9.26
C ALA A 277 11.50 -1.59 -8.49
N ALA A 278 11.26 -2.88 -8.27
CA ALA A 278 12.22 -3.79 -7.65
C ALA A 278 13.24 -4.39 -8.63
N LEU A 279 12.99 -4.32 -9.95
CA LEU A 279 13.86 -4.89 -10.98
C LEU A 279 14.93 -3.91 -11.48
N ASN A 280 14.68 -2.61 -11.40
CA ASN A 280 15.58 -1.55 -11.83
C ASN A 280 16.73 -1.29 -10.84
N LEU A 281 16.96 -2.20 -9.92
CA LEU A 281 18.07 -2.18 -8.99
C LEU A 281 19.35 -2.75 -9.65
N PRO A 282 20.53 -2.15 -9.42
CA PRO A 282 21.78 -2.76 -9.83
C PRO A 282 21.92 -4.16 -9.24
N ARG A 283 22.16 -5.17 -10.08
CA ARG A 283 22.34 -6.57 -9.66
C ARG A 283 23.75 -6.82 -9.08
N GLU A 284 24.21 -6.00 -8.17
CA GLU A 284 25.55 -6.11 -7.62
C GLU A 284 25.60 -6.53 -6.18
N ILE A 285 25.02 -7.64 -5.75
CA ILE A 285 25.45 -8.27 -4.48
C ILE A 285 25.10 -9.78 -4.51
N THR A 286 25.59 -10.52 -5.51
CA THR A 286 25.51 -11.98 -5.43
C THR A 286 26.87 -12.67 -5.74
N ARG A 287 27.99 -11.93 -5.68
CA ARG A 287 29.31 -12.52 -5.93
C ARG A 287 30.35 -12.06 -4.90
N GLN A 288 30.10 -12.26 -3.63
CA GLN A 288 31.18 -12.23 -2.60
C GLN A 288 30.80 -13.08 -1.39
N THR A 289 30.52 -14.36 -1.60
CA THR A 289 30.75 -15.44 -0.63
C THR A 289 30.80 -16.73 -1.43
N ALA A 290 31.94 -17.03 -1.98
CA ALA A 290 32.40 -18.36 -2.34
C ALA A 290 33.77 -18.55 -1.72
#